data_fb681990eaa8c0cbb345276839a24519
#
_entry.id   fb681990eaa8c0cbb345276839a24519
#
_cell.length_a   1.000
_cell.length_b   1.000
_cell.length_c   1.000
_cell.angle_alpha   90.00
_cell.angle_beta   90.00
_cell.angle_gamma   90.00
#
_symmetry.space_group_name_H-M   'P 1'
#
loop_
_entity.id
_entity.type
_entity.pdbx_description
1 polymer ?
#
loop_
_entity_poly.entity_id
_entity_poly.type
_entity_poly.pdbx_seq_one_letter_code
_entity_poly.pdbx_strand_id
1 'polypeptide(L)'
;MKIILSLFFVLLHSVLSYAYNQFSFVKYQVENGLSHNTVWYTIQDHQGFMWFGTSDGLNRFDGKNFKIFRHIPKDSTSLGNNIVRTIFEDERQNLWVGTNRGIYIFNSQQEEFEFFDNKTEDGVLISSNVYDIEQSHDGSIWIATFGQGLFIYTPQTNTLIQNTQHSSFIKSITSSGSGDMYIGTRQEGIICFAPNGIYKRSFSPDLQTTEQNNETNALYYYNDTLWFSLGTNSLNMLDLKSNRIHTFPTQFGTTNVTNIRSILVYSDTELLVGADNGLYLFNRTTHQFLRMDDPSNPKSLSDQSIFNIFKDREGGIWISTNLGGVNYLPRNLKPFQSYFPRCQSGSI
;
A
#
# COMPACT_ATOMS: atom_id res chain seq x y z
N MET A 1 39.69 -27.33 -13.25
CA MET A 1 39.01 -26.64 -12.15
C MET A 1 38.40 -25.29 -12.58
N LYS A 2 39.09 -24.40 -13.30
CA LYS A 2 38.55 -23.11 -13.79
C LYS A 2 37.39 -23.24 -14.78
N ILE A 3 37.37 -24.24 -15.66
CA ILE A 3 36.30 -24.48 -16.64
C ILE A 3 35.01 -24.98 -15.99
N ILE A 4 35.11 -25.84 -14.95
CA ILE A 4 33.95 -26.37 -14.22
C ILE A 4 33.29 -25.25 -13.41
N LEU A 5 34.07 -24.33 -12.81
CA LEU A 5 33.55 -23.16 -12.08
C LEU A 5 32.83 -22.18 -13.02
N SER A 6 33.35 -21.99 -14.26
CA SER A 6 32.71 -21.17 -15.27
C SER A 6 31.38 -21.75 -15.76
N LEU A 7 31.32 -23.06 -15.97
CA LEU A 7 30.06 -23.74 -16.34
C LEU A 7 29.01 -23.70 -15.23
N PHE A 8 29.44 -23.79 -13.97
CA PHE A 8 28.53 -23.65 -12.82
C PHE A 8 27.97 -22.23 -12.69
N PHE A 9 28.78 -21.21 -12.98
CA PHE A 9 28.34 -19.81 -13.00
C PHE A 9 27.37 -19.51 -14.15
N VAL A 10 27.59 -20.09 -15.33
CA VAL A 10 26.68 -19.94 -16.48
C VAL A 10 25.36 -20.68 -16.26
N LEU A 11 25.39 -21.87 -15.66
CA LEU A 11 24.19 -22.62 -15.27
C LEU A 11 23.40 -21.90 -14.17
N LEU A 12 24.07 -21.32 -13.18
CA LEU A 12 23.43 -20.55 -12.11
C LEU A 12 22.76 -19.27 -12.66
N HIS A 13 23.40 -18.59 -13.62
CA HIS A 13 22.83 -17.43 -14.31
C HIS A 13 21.62 -17.81 -15.18
N SER A 14 21.65 -18.95 -15.86
CA SER A 14 20.54 -19.41 -16.69
C SER A 14 19.34 -19.84 -15.84
N VAL A 15 19.55 -20.46 -14.67
CA VAL A 15 18.47 -20.83 -13.74
C VAL A 15 17.86 -19.58 -13.10
N LEU A 16 18.67 -18.59 -12.74
CA LEU A 16 18.19 -17.30 -12.23
C LEU A 16 17.42 -16.52 -13.32
N SER A 17 17.89 -16.53 -14.57
CA SER A 17 17.19 -15.91 -15.70
C SER A 17 15.86 -16.59 -16.03
N TYR A 18 15.72 -17.90 -15.80
CA TYR A 18 14.47 -18.64 -16.01
C TYR A 18 13.41 -18.31 -14.93
N ALA A 19 13.83 -17.98 -13.71
CA ALA A 19 12.93 -17.53 -12.64
C ALA A 19 12.34 -16.13 -12.90
N TYR A 20 13.04 -15.30 -13.68
CA TYR A 20 12.66 -13.92 -14.01
C TYR A 20 11.45 -13.81 -14.96
N ASN A 21 11.12 -14.86 -15.71
CA ASN A 21 10.07 -14.84 -16.74
C ASN A 21 8.70 -15.33 -16.26
N GLN A 22 8.46 -15.48 -14.94
CA GLN A 22 7.26 -16.19 -14.45
C GLN A 22 6.11 -15.31 -14.00
N PHE A 23 6.30 -14.00 -13.76
CA PHE A 23 5.20 -13.16 -13.29
C PHE A 23 4.44 -12.54 -14.47
N SER A 24 3.20 -12.94 -14.62
CA SER A 24 2.30 -12.38 -15.63
C SER A 24 1.15 -11.68 -14.92
N PHE A 25 1.04 -10.38 -15.14
CA PHE A 25 0.03 -9.55 -14.51
C PHE A 25 -1.16 -9.34 -15.44
N VAL A 26 -2.37 -9.43 -14.86
CA VAL A 26 -3.58 -8.94 -15.51
C VAL A 26 -3.65 -7.43 -15.24
N LYS A 27 -3.86 -6.64 -16.27
CA LYS A 27 -3.86 -5.17 -16.19
C LYS A 27 -5.27 -4.63 -16.28
N TYR A 28 -5.60 -3.70 -15.40
CA TYR A 28 -6.84 -2.95 -15.41
C TYR A 28 -6.52 -1.47 -15.53
N GLN A 29 -6.94 -0.88 -16.62
CA GLN A 29 -6.66 0.50 -16.99
C GLN A 29 -7.95 1.22 -17.41
N VAL A 30 -7.86 2.47 -17.82
CA VAL A 30 -9.03 3.25 -18.29
C VAL A 30 -9.76 2.52 -19.43
N GLU A 31 -9.02 1.84 -20.32
CA GLU A 31 -9.57 1.05 -21.41
C GLU A 31 -10.42 -0.15 -20.94
N ASN A 32 -10.21 -0.59 -19.69
CA ASN A 32 -10.97 -1.67 -19.06
C ASN A 32 -12.11 -1.14 -18.17
N GLY A 33 -12.31 0.17 -18.09
CA GLY A 33 -13.39 0.80 -17.33
C GLY A 33 -12.95 1.43 -15.99
N LEU A 34 -11.65 1.43 -15.66
CA LEU A 34 -11.12 2.17 -14.51
C LEU A 34 -11.26 3.67 -14.77
N SER A 35 -11.54 4.47 -13.74
CA SER A 35 -11.76 5.92 -13.90
C SER A 35 -10.50 6.70 -14.25
N HIS A 36 -9.33 6.27 -13.75
CA HIS A 36 -8.04 6.91 -13.98
C HIS A 36 -6.89 5.92 -13.75
N ASN A 37 -5.81 6.05 -14.53
CA ASN A 37 -4.64 5.17 -14.40
C ASN A 37 -3.74 5.47 -13.19
N THR A 38 -3.91 6.60 -12.51
CA THR A 38 -3.27 6.84 -11.21
C THR A 38 -4.15 6.28 -10.11
N VAL A 39 -3.70 5.20 -9.48
CA VAL A 39 -4.40 4.50 -8.41
C VAL A 39 -3.60 4.63 -7.12
N TRP A 40 -4.18 5.27 -6.11
CA TRP A 40 -3.51 5.55 -4.84
C TRP A 40 -3.61 4.40 -3.86
N TYR A 41 -4.79 3.77 -3.79
CA TYR A 41 -5.10 2.79 -2.76
C TYR A 41 -6.03 1.70 -3.27
N THR A 42 -5.91 0.52 -2.68
CA THR A 42 -6.72 -0.67 -3.02
C THR A 42 -7.07 -1.44 -1.77
N ILE A 43 -8.34 -1.79 -1.62
CA ILE A 43 -8.82 -2.73 -0.60
C ILE A 43 -9.86 -3.69 -1.17
N GLN A 44 -10.15 -4.75 -0.43
CA GLN A 44 -11.31 -5.62 -0.63
C GLN A 44 -12.27 -5.45 0.54
N ASP A 45 -13.55 -5.12 0.29
CA ASP A 45 -14.55 -4.97 1.34
C ASP A 45 -15.07 -6.33 1.86
N HIS A 46 -15.89 -6.30 2.93
CA HIS A 46 -16.46 -7.51 3.53
C HIS A 46 -17.34 -8.32 2.55
N GLN A 47 -17.92 -7.69 1.52
CA GLN A 47 -18.73 -8.33 0.49
C GLN A 47 -17.90 -8.97 -0.62
N GLY A 48 -16.59 -8.67 -0.68
CA GLY A 48 -15.65 -9.19 -1.68
C GLY A 48 -15.43 -8.27 -2.87
N PHE A 49 -16.05 -7.10 -2.92
CA PHE A 49 -15.75 -6.11 -3.95
C PHE A 49 -14.35 -5.53 -3.76
N MET A 50 -13.65 -5.35 -4.87
CA MET A 50 -12.42 -4.58 -4.86
C MET A 50 -12.71 -3.09 -5.02
N TRP A 51 -12.06 -2.27 -4.22
CA TRP A 51 -12.19 -0.82 -4.26
C TRP A 51 -10.85 -0.17 -4.62
N PHE A 52 -10.90 0.82 -5.52
CA PHE A 52 -9.73 1.52 -6.00
C PHE A 52 -9.93 3.03 -5.88
N GLY A 53 -9.10 3.66 -5.04
CA GLY A 53 -9.03 5.11 -4.93
C GLY A 53 -8.11 5.68 -6.01
N THR A 54 -8.64 6.54 -6.86
CA THR A 54 -7.90 7.09 -8.01
C THR A 54 -7.79 8.62 -7.96
N SER A 55 -7.09 9.19 -8.93
CA SER A 55 -7.05 10.64 -9.13
C SER A 55 -8.33 11.21 -9.75
N ASP A 56 -9.29 10.35 -10.15
CA ASP A 56 -10.58 10.77 -10.73
C ASP A 56 -11.75 9.91 -10.26
N GLY A 57 -11.90 9.79 -8.96
CA GLY A 57 -13.02 9.11 -8.31
C GLY A 57 -12.63 7.82 -7.60
N LEU A 58 -13.66 7.23 -7.00
CA LEU A 58 -13.64 5.93 -6.35
C LEU A 58 -14.22 4.88 -7.30
N ASN A 59 -13.57 3.73 -7.42
CA ASN A 59 -14.01 2.64 -8.27
C ASN A 59 -14.33 1.41 -7.43
N ARG A 60 -15.49 0.77 -7.67
CA ARG A 60 -15.84 -0.55 -7.16
C ARG A 60 -15.80 -1.56 -8.30
N PHE A 61 -15.13 -2.68 -8.10
CA PHE A 61 -14.98 -3.75 -9.09
C PHE A 61 -15.57 -5.05 -8.56
N ASP A 62 -16.43 -5.66 -9.35
CA ASP A 62 -17.17 -6.90 -9.02
C ASP A 62 -16.50 -8.18 -9.57
N GLY A 63 -15.25 -8.07 -10.04
CA GLY A 63 -14.53 -9.14 -10.74
C GLY A 63 -14.70 -9.08 -12.26
N LYS A 64 -15.59 -8.24 -12.79
CA LYS A 64 -15.84 -8.09 -14.21
C LYS A 64 -16.01 -6.64 -14.65
N ASN A 65 -16.76 -5.84 -13.90
CA ASN A 65 -17.12 -4.47 -14.27
C ASN A 65 -16.68 -3.49 -13.18
N PHE A 66 -16.35 -2.27 -13.62
CA PHE A 66 -16.13 -1.14 -12.72
C PHE A 66 -17.40 -0.30 -12.58
N LYS A 67 -17.76 0.05 -11.34
CA LYS A 67 -18.68 1.12 -11.03
C LYS A 67 -17.88 2.31 -10.48
N ILE A 68 -18.09 3.48 -11.10
CA ILE A 68 -17.32 4.69 -10.78
C ILE A 68 -18.19 5.65 -10.00
N PHE A 69 -17.63 6.19 -8.91
CA PHE A 69 -18.23 7.25 -8.09
C PHE A 69 -17.37 8.51 -8.19
N ARG A 70 -18.00 9.63 -8.53
CA ARG A 70 -17.34 10.94 -8.69
C ARG A 70 -18.08 12.03 -7.97
N HIS A 71 -17.41 13.16 -7.80
CA HIS A 71 -18.04 14.39 -7.39
C HIS A 71 -19.03 14.88 -8.47
N ILE A 72 -20.26 15.13 -8.05
CA ILE A 72 -21.30 15.73 -8.87
C ILE A 72 -21.62 17.10 -8.29
N PRO A 73 -21.41 18.20 -9.04
CA PRO A 73 -21.68 19.54 -8.53
C PRO A 73 -23.12 19.70 -8.07
N LYS A 74 -23.31 20.27 -6.87
CA LYS A 74 -24.60 20.48 -6.21
C LYS A 74 -25.32 19.23 -5.70
N ASP A 75 -24.72 18.06 -5.81
CA ASP A 75 -25.21 16.82 -5.22
C ASP A 75 -24.40 16.53 -3.95
N SER A 76 -25.02 16.74 -2.77
CA SER A 76 -24.39 16.52 -1.47
C SER A 76 -24.25 15.04 -1.11
N THR A 77 -24.92 14.14 -1.85
CA THR A 77 -24.84 12.69 -1.67
C THR A 77 -23.76 12.05 -2.54
N SER A 78 -23.16 12.84 -3.43
CA SER A 78 -22.03 12.40 -4.25
C SER A 78 -20.69 12.51 -3.50
N LEU A 79 -19.67 11.83 -4.01
CA LEU A 79 -18.30 12.00 -3.51
C LEU A 79 -17.85 13.47 -3.64
N GLY A 80 -17.45 14.11 -2.55
CA GLY A 80 -17.17 15.55 -2.57
C GLY A 80 -15.84 15.96 -3.17
N ASN A 81 -14.93 15.00 -3.43
CA ASN A 81 -13.65 15.24 -4.10
C ASN A 81 -13.20 14.00 -4.88
N ASN A 82 -12.77 14.19 -6.13
CA ASN A 82 -12.39 13.09 -7.01
C ASN A 82 -11.02 12.46 -6.69
N ILE A 83 -10.15 13.12 -5.94
CA ILE A 83 -8.84 12.55 -5.60
C ILE A 83 -8.99 11.72 -4.32
N VAL A 84 -9.12 10.41 -4.48
CA VAL A 84 -9.26 9.45 -3.39
C VAL A 84 -7.89 8.87 -3.04
N ARG A 85 -7.41 9.17 -1.84
CA ARG A 85 -6.07 8.81 -1.37
C ARG A 85 -6.00 7.52 -0.59
N THR A 86 -7.02 7.26 0.22
CA THR A 86 -7.11 6.07 1.05
C THR A 86 -8.54 5.60 1.18
N ILE A 87 -8.72 4.32 1.44
CA ILE A 87 -10.01 3.68 1.65
C ILE A 87 -9.82 2.73 2.83
N PHE A 88 -10.75 2.74 3.75
CA PHE A 88 -10.72 1.87 4.92
C PHE A 88 -12.11 1.34 5.24
N GLU A 89 -12.24 0.06 5.58
CA GLU A 89 -13.48 -0.51 6.08
C GLU A 89 -13.33 -0.82 7.57
N ASP A 90 -14.19 -0.20 8.39
CA ASP A 90 -14.16 -0.43 9.84
C ASP A 90 -14.87 -1.75 10.24
N GLU A 91 -14.75 -2.15 11.50
CA GLU A 91 -15.37 -3.37 12.03
C GLU A 91 -16.92 -3.35 11.96
N ARG A 92 -17.53 -2.17 11.80
CA ARG A 92 -18.97 -2.00 11.58
C ARG A 92 -19.36 -2.04 10.12
N GLN A 93 -18.38 -2.32 9.22
CA GLN A 93 -18.55 -2.38 7.77
C GLN A 93 -18.86 -1.01 7.13
N ASN A 94 -18.51 0.09 7.80
CA ASN A 94 -18.56 1.40 7.17
C ASN A 94 -17.30 1.59 6.29
N LEU A 95 -17.51 2.00 5.06
CA LEU A 95 -16.42 2.30 4.15
C LEU A 95 -16.04 3.79 4.23
N TRP A 96 -14.89 4.06 4.80
CA TRP A 96 -14.29 5.39 4.94
C TRP A 96 -13.46 5.72 3.71
N VAL A 97 -13.73 6.87 3.10
CA VAL A 97 -13.06 7.31 1.86
C VAL A 97 -12.32 8.61 2.14
N GLY A 98 -11.01 8.51 2.29
CA GLY A 98 -10.11 9.63 2.50
C GLY A 98 -9.75 10.30 1.18
N THR A 99 -9.97 11.60 1.10
CA THR A 99 -9.74 12.40 -0.12
C THR A 99 -8.73 13.53 0.10
N ASN A 100 -8.45 14.32 -0.94
CA ASN A 100 -7.67 15.55 -0.80
C ASN A 100 -8.41 16.64 -0.02
N ARG A 101 -9.70 16.46 0.32
CA ARG A 101 -10.53 17.44 1.06
C ARG A 101 -11.42 16.74 2.06
N GLY A 102 -10.80 16.09 3.07
CA GLY A 102 -11.53 15.43 4.15
C GLY A 102 -11.99 14.01 3.81
N ILE A 103 -12.96 13.54 4.56
CA ILE A 103 -13.41 12.15 4.58
C ILE A 103 -14.89 12.06 4.21
N TYR A 104 -15.24 11.01 3.50
CA TYR A 104 -16.61 10.63 3.17
C TYR A 104 -16.87 9.20 3.62
N ILE A 105 -18.07 8.93 4.12
CA ILE A 105 -18.50 7.59 4.50
C ILE A 105 -19.49 7.10 3.43
N PHE A 106 -19.21 5.95 2.85
CA PHE A 106 -20.05 5.35 1.81
C PHE A 106 -21.17 4.53 2.41
N ASN A 107 -22.41 4.86 2.05
CA ASN A 107 -23.60 4.09 2.36
C ASN A 107 -23.83 3.05 1.24
N SER A 108 -23.61 1.79 1.53
CA SER A 108 -23.73 0.70 0.56
C SER A 108 -25.17 0.40 0.10
N GLN A 109 -26.19 0.75 0.90
CA GLN A 109 -27.60 0.51 0.58
C GLN A 109 -28.15 1.54 -0.42
N GLN A 110 -27.75 2.81 -0.24
CA GLN A 110 -28.19 3.92 -1.09
C GLN A 110 -27.17 4.22 -2.19
N GLU A 111 -25.94 3.70 -2.05
CA GLU A 111 -24.77 4.01 -2.87
C GLU A 111 -24.44 5.51 -2.91
N GLU A 112 -24.60 6.16 -1.76
CA GLU A 112 -24.40 7.58 -1.53
C GLU A 112 -23.23 7.81 -0.56
N PHE A 113 -22.72 9.03 -0.53
CA PHE A 113 -21.65 9.46 0.36
C PHE A 113 -22.18 10.50 1.36
N GLU A 114 -21.76 10.34 2.60
CA GLU A 114 -21.95 11.33 3.66
C GLU A 114 -20.60 11.95 4.00
N PHE A 115 -20.55 13.28 4.02
CA PHE A 115 -19.36 13.99 4.45
C PHE A 115 -19.18 13.84 5.96
N PHE A 116 -18.01 13.40 6.39
CA PHE A 116 -17.66 13.31 7.80
C PHE A 116 -17.38 14.71 8.35
N ASP A 117 -18.38 15.33 8.95
CA ASP A 117 -18.38 16.72 9.41
C ASP A 117 -18.14 16.90 10.91
N ASN A 118 -17.73 15.81 11.60
CA ASN A 118 -17.34 15.88 13.01
C ASN A 118 -16.23 16.89 13.23
N LYS A 119 -16.35 17.67 14.30
CA LYS A 119 -15.39 18.68 14.69
C LYS A 119 -14.79 18.37 16.04
N THR A 120 -13.55 18.80 16.24
CA THR A 120 -12.94 18.82 17.56
C THR A 120 -13.69 19.78 18.48
N GLU A 121 -13.42 19.72 19.79
CA GLU A 121 -13.98 20.66 20.77
C GLU A 121 -13.69 22.13 20.40
N ASP A 122 -12.51 22.39 19.82
CA ASP A 122 -12.12 23.73 19.32
C ASP A 122 -12.69 24.08 17.95
N GLY A 123 -13.57 23.22 17.39
CA GLY A 123 -14.25 23.45 16.12
C GLY A 123 -13.44 23.11 14.87
N VAL A 124 -12.32 22.39 14.98
CA VAL A 124 -11.50 21.99 13.84
C VAL A 124 -12.17 20.86 13.08
N LEU A 125 -12.30 21.01 11.77
CA LEU A 125 -12.81 20.04 10.82
C LEU A 125 -11.63 19.41 10.04
N ILE A 126 -11.71 18.13 9.70
CA ILE A 126 -10.75 17.48 8.79
C ILE A 126 -11.02 17.98 7.37
N SER A 127 -10.11 18.78 6.83
CA SER A 127 -10.25 19.45 5.52
C SER A 127 -9.03 19.31 4.61
N SER A 128 -7.94 18.75 5.15
CA SER A 128 -6.70 18.48 4.39
C SER A 128 -6.69 17.10 3.74
N ASN A 129 -5.61 16.79 3.02
CA ASN A 129 -5.40 15.49 2.40
C ASN A 129 -5.36 14.40 3.47
N VAL A 130 -6.22 13.39 3.34
CA VAL A 130 -6.23 12.20 4.19
C VAL A 130 -5.41 11.10 3.51
N TYR A 131 -4.31 10.70 4.14
CA TYR A 131 -3.37 9.75 3.55
C TYR A 131 -3.56 8.32 4.02
N ASP A 132 -4.03 8.14 5.26
CA ASP A 132 -4.27 6.82 5.81
C ASP A 132 -5.34 6.84 6.89
N ILE A 133 -6.05 5.75 7.06
CA ILE A 133 -7.10 5.54 8.07
C ILE A 133 -6.94 4.13 8.62
N GLU A 134 -6.92 4.00 9.94
CA GLU A 134 -6.77 2.72 10.63
C GLU A 134 -7.67 2.68 11.86
N GLN A 135 -8.19 1.50 12.21
CA GLN A 135 -8.95 1.30 13.44
C GLN A 135 -8.08 0.68 14.52
N SER A 136 -8.08 1.28 15.70
CA SER A 136 -7.42 0.73 16.87
C SER A 136 -8.27 -0.36 17.55
N HIS A 137 -7.66 -1.16 18.44
CA HIS A 137 -8.35 -2.25 19.15
C HIS A 137 -9.50 -1.79 20.07
N ASP A 138 -9.53 -0.53 20.47
CA ASP A 138 -10.65 0.06 21.26
C ASP A 138 -11.80 0.55 20.37
N GLY A 139 -11.68 0.38 19.06
CA GLY A 139 -12.65 0.79 18.05
C GLY A 139 -12.54 2.25 17.62
N SER A 140 -11.55 3.01 18.12
CA SER A 140 -11.29 4.37 17.66
C SER A 140 -10.72 4.39 16.24
N ILE A 141 -11.11 5.36 15.43
CA ILE A 141 -10.64 5.55 14.07
C ILE A 141 -9.52 6.59 14.07
N TRP A 142 -8.34 6.18 13.64
CA TRP A 142 -7.14 7.00 13.55
C TRP A 142 -6.97 7.49 12.12
N ILE A 143 -6.77 8.79 11.95
CA ILE A 143 -6.80 9.45 10.66
C ILE A 143 -5.52 10.25 10.47
N ALA A 144 -4.71 9.83 9.52
CA ALA A 144 -3.47 10.51 9.12
C ALA A 144 -3.76 11.58 8.07
N THR A 145 -3.35 12.81 8.35
CA THR A 145 -3.51 13.91 7.41
C THR A 145 -2.18 14.55 7.04
N PHE A 146 -2.16 15.15 5.87
CA PHE A 146 -1.01 15.92 5.37
C PHE A 146 -1.29 17.42 5.50
N GLY A 147 -0.89 17.98 6.64
CA GLY A 147 -1.05 19.41 6.96
C GLY A 147 -1.82 19.69 8.25
N GLN A 148 -2.70 18.78 8.71
CA GLN A 148 -3.42 18.95 9.97
C GLN A 148 -3.00 17.93 11.05
N GLY A 149 -2.10 16.98 10.77
CA GLY A 149 -1.60 15.99 11.73
C GLY A 149 -2.51 14.79 11.92
N LEU A 150 -2.52 14.26 13.13
CA LEU A 150 -3.29 13.08 13.53
C LEU A 150 -4.63 13.49 14.13
N PHE A 151 -5.71 12.85 13.65
CA PHE A 151 -6.99 12.89 14.31
C PHE A 151 -7.37 11.49 14.84
N ILE A 152 -8.09 11.47 15.97
CA ILE A 152 -8.62 10.25 16.59
C ILE A 152 -10.11 10.48 16.79
N TYR A 153 -10.92 9.69 16.11
CA TYR A 153 -12.37 9.68 16.26
C TYR A 153 -12.82 8.50 17.10
N THR A 154 -13.58 8.75 18.15
CA THR A 154 -14.17 7.75 19.03
C THR A 154 -15.66 7.61 18.72
N PRO A 155 -16.08 6.57 17.97
CA PRO A 155 -17.48 6.41 17.55
C PRO A 155 -18.48 6.25 18.70
N GLN A 156 -18.04 5.70 19.86
CA GLN A 156 -18.87 5.44 21.02
C GLN A 156 -19.36 6.73 21.69
N THR A 157 -18.53 7.77 21.67
CA THR A 157 -18.82 9.07 22.28
C THR A 157 -19.07 10.15 21.24
N ASN A 158 -18.92 9.82 19.95
CA ASN A 158 -18.97 10.76 18.83
C ASN A 158 -18.00 11.95 18.98
N THR A 159 -16.81 11.69 19.52
CA THR A 159 -15.79 12.73 19.76
C THR A 159 -14.64 12.62 18.78
N LEU A 160 -14.18 13.77 18.28
CA LEU A 160 -12.99 13.91 17.44
C LEU A 160 -11.93 14.71 18.19
N ILE A 161 -10.72 14.16 18.28
CA ILE A 161 -9.56 14.80 18.90
C ILE A 161 -8.48 15.01 17.85
N GLN A 162 -7.82 16.17 17.82
CA GLN A 162 -6.64 16.44 17.03
C GLN A 162 -5.39 16.39 17.90
N ASN A 163 -4.40 15.58 17.52
CA ASN A 163 -3.08 15.60 18.14
C ASN A 163 -2.21 16.65 17.43
N THR A 164 -1.90 17.74 18.14
CA THR A 164 -1.09 18.85 17.63
C THR A 164 0.34 18.88 18.18
N GLN A 165 0.71 17.91 19.01
CA GLN A 165 2.01 17.86 19.68
C GLN A 165 3.13 17.32 18.77
N HIS A 166 2.75 16.65 17.68
CA HIS A 166 3.65 16.00 16.74
C HIS A 166 3.48 16.55 15.32
N SER A 167 4.23 15.97 14.39
CA SER A 167 4.21 16.39 12.98
C SER A 167 2.81 16.54 12.40
N SER A 168 2.56 17.64 11.71
CA SER A 168 1.33 17.84 10.94
C SER A 168 1.30 17.07 9.61
N PHE A 169 2.40 16.41 9.24
CA PHE A 169 2.55 15.66 7.98
C PHE A 169 2.70 14.17 8.28
N ILE A 170 1.58 13.45 8.25
CA ILE A 170 1.52 12.01 8.53
C ILE A 170 1.10 11.29 7.26
N LYS A 171 1.75 10.16 6.96
CA LYS A 171 1.53 9.41 5.72
C LYS A 171 1.01 8.00 5.91
N SER A 172 1.30 7.38 7.02
CA SER A 172 0.94 5.99 7.26
C SER A 172 0.64 5.73 8.72
N ILE A 173 -0.28 4.84 8.97
CA ILE A 173 -0.67 4.34 10.30
C ILE A 173 -0.68 2.81 10.23
N THR A 174 -0.32 2.17 11.33
CA THR A 174 -0.55 0.74 11.52
C THR A 174 -0.73 0.41 12.99
N SER A 175 -1.55 -0.57 13.30
CA SER A 175 -1.73 -1.11 14.63
C SER A 175 -0.84 -2.33 14.86
N SER A 176 -0.36 -2.52 16.09
CA SER A 176 0.34 -3.75 16.48
C SER A 176 -0.60 -4.75 17.13
N GLY A 177 -0.15 -6.01 17.27
CA GLY A 177 -0.91 -7.05 17.98
C GLY A 177 -1.17 -6.73 19.45
N SER A 178 -0.39 -5.84 20.08
CA SER A 178 -0.64 -5.32 21.43
C SER A 178 -1.64 -4.17 21.47
N GLY A 179 -2.10 -3.68 20.32
CA GLY A 179 -2.99 -2.54 20.18
C GLY A 179 -2.27 -1.19 20.13
N ASP A 180 -0.96 -1.15 20.23
CA ASP A 180 -0.22 0.11 20.08
C ASP A 180 -0.32 0.60 18.63
N MET A 181 -0.48 1.92 18.48
CA MET A 181 -0.60 2.58 17.19
C MET A 181 0.72 3.22 16.79
N TYR A 182 1.17 2.95 15.59
CA TYR A 182 2.40 3.49 15.02
C TYR A 182 2.04 4.40 13.83
N ILE A 183 2.57 5.61 13.85
CA ILE A 183 2.38 6.57 12.77
C ILE A 183 3.72 6.92 12.11
N GLY A 184 3.73 6.92 10.79
CA GLY A 184 4.85 7.36 9.97
C GLY A 184 4.72 8.84 9.62
N THR A 185 5.72 9.62 10.00
CA THR A 185 5.73 11.07 9.82
C THR A 185 6.74 11.48 8.75
N ARG A 186 6.63 12.72 8.30
CA ARG A 186 7.59 13.28 7.34
C ARG A 186 8.95 13.63 7.98
N GLN A 187 8.97 14.01 9.25
CA GLN A 187 10.16 14.61 9.89
C GLN A 187 10.63 13.87 11.13
N GLU A 188 9.72 13.26 11.89
CA GLU A 188 10.01 12.69 13.21
C GLU A 188 10.24 11.17 13.14
N GLY A 189 10.21 10.56 11.93
CA GLY A 189 10.28 9.11 11.78
C GLY A 189 8.98 8.45 12.21
N ILE A 190 9.06 7.46 13.10
CA ILE A 190 7.90 6.71 13.60
C ILE A 190 7.56 7.16 15.02
N ILE A 191 6.30 7.41 15.28
CA ILE A 191 5.78 7.71 16.62
C ILE A 191 4.84 6.60 17.05
N CYS A 192 5.00 6.17 18.31
CA CYS A 192 4.18 5.14 18.95
C CYS A 192 3.25 5.75 19.99
N PHE A 193 1.98 5.39 19.91
CA PHE A 193 0.95 5.74 20.87
C PHE A 193 0.32 4.48 21.46
N ALA A 194 -0.22 4.60 22.67
CA ALA A 194 -1.18 3.64 23.19
C ALA A 194 -2.52 3.76 22.42
N PRO A 195 -3.40 2.74 22.44
CA PRO A 195 -4.70 2.77 21.74
C PRO A 195 -5.56 3.99 22.07
N ASN A 196 -5.46 4.48 23.30
CA ASN A 196 -6.19 5.67 23.80
C ASN A 196 -5.55 7.01 23.39
N GLY A 197 -4.58 7.04 22.49
CA GLY A 197 -3.95 8.25 22.00
C GLY A 197 -2.84 8.82 22.88
N ILE A 198 -2.46 8.15 23.97
CA ILE A 198 -1.35 8.59 24.82
C ILE A 198 -0.02 8.28 24.15
N TYR A 199 0.80 9.30 23.96
CA TYR A 199 2.18 9.15 23.44
C TYR A 199 3.02 8.22 24.31
N LYS A 200 3.72 7.28 23.68
CA LYS A 200 4.65 6.37 24.35
C LYS A 200 6.10 6.72 24.06
N ARG A 201 6.47 6.81 22.79
CA ARG A 201 7.84 7.04 22.34
C ARG A 201 7.91 7.31 20.84
N SER A 202 9.06 7.79 20.39
CA SER A 202 9.41 7.90 18.97
C SER A 202 10.63 7.06 18.63
N PHE A 203 10.68 6.64 17.37
CA PHE A 203 11.82 5.95 16.78
C PHE A 203 12.30 6.78 15.61
N SER A 204 13.41 7.47 15.84
CA SER A 204 14.15 8.20 14.82
C SER A 204 15.55 7.61 14.76
N PRO A 205 16.13 7.36 13.59
CA PRO A 205 17.55 7.01 13.52
C PRO A 205 18.37 8.16 14.09
N ASP A 206 19.54 7.83 14.64
CA ASP A 206 20.48 8.82 15.18
C ASP A 206 20.77 9.91 14.14
N LEU A 207 20.35 11.13 14.44
CA LEU A 207 20.42 12.33 13.58
C LEU A 207 21.86 12.88 13.48
N GLN A 208 22.86 12.04 13.23
CA GLN A 208 24.25 12.52 13.08
C GLN A 208 24.57 13.09 11.69
N THR A 209 23.63 13.05 10.74
CA THR A 209 23.84 13.63 9.41
C THR A 209 22.73 14.60 9.04
N THR A 210 23.10 15.82 8.71
CA THR A 210 22.23 16.99 8.43
C THR A 210 21.41 16.86 7.11
N GLU A 211 21.45 15.74 6.42
CA GLU A 211 20.76 15.49 5.13
C GLU A 211 19.78 14.33 5.14
N GLN A 212 19.51 13.70 6.30
CA GLN A 212 18.61 12.55 6.32
C GLN A 212 17.15 13.02 6.31
N ASN A 213 16.49 12.70 5.20
CA ASN A 213 15.05 12.76 5.08
C ASN A 213 14.44 11.66 5.96
N ASN A 214 13.84 12.02 7.09
CA ASN A 214 13.20 11.09 8.05
C ASN A 214 11.77 10.71 7.62
N GLU A 215 11.44 10.91 6.36
CA GLU A 215 10.11 10.63 5.85
C GLU A 215 9.82 9.13 5.85
N THR A 216 8.78 8.74 6.56
CA THR A 216 8.26 7.36 6.61
C THR A 216 7.02 7.27 5.73
N ASN A 217 7.17 6.69 4.53
CA ASN A 217 6.08 6.57 3.55
C ASN A 217 5.29 5.27 3.68
N ALA A 218 5.91 4.22 4.21
CA ALA A 218 5.31 2.90 4.38
C ALA A 218 5.55 2.38 5.78
N LEU A 219 4.50 1.85 6.39
CA LEU A 219 4.53 1.09 7.64
C LEU A 219 3.77 -0.23 7.44
N TYR A 220 4.31 -1.31 7.98
CA TYR A 220 3.67 -2.61 7.94
C TYR A 220 4.01 -3.43 9.19
N TYR A 221 2.98 -3.78 9.97
CA TYR A 221 3.15 -4.63 11.14
C TYR A 221 3.05 -6.12 10.77
N TYR A 222 3.97 -6.93 11.26
CA TYR A 222 3.93 -8.39 11.12
C TYR A 222 4.70 -9.10 12.22
N ASN A 223 4.03 -9.98 12.98
CA ASN A 223 4.66 -10.86 13.98
C ASN A 223 5.66 -10.14 14.91
N ASP A 224 5.18 -9.16 15.68
CA ASP A 224 5.97 -8.35 16.62
C ASP A 224 7.15 -7.58 15.98
N THR A 225 7.08 -7.39 14.67
CA THR A 225 8.01 -6.55 13.92
C THR A 225 7.26 -5.46 13.16
N LEU A 226 7.84 -4.29 13.08
CA LEU A 226 7.35 -3.20 12.26
C LEU A 226 8.33 -2.95 11.12
N TRP A 227 7.87 -3.18 9.90
CA TRP A 227 8.62 -2.90 8.67
C TRP A 227 8.27 -1.52 8.16
N PHE A 228 9.28 -0.74 7.79
CA PHE A 228 9.05 0.63 7.36
C PHE A 228 10.13 1.15 6.40
N SER A 229 9.73 2.12 5.58
CA SER A 229 10.66 2.93 4.81
C SER A 229 11.14 4.12 5.64
N LEU A 230 12.38 4.53 5.44
CA LEU A 230 12.90 5.76 6.01
C LEU A 230 13.71 6.51 4.96
N GLY A 231 13.33 7.77 4.71
CA GLY A 231 13.92 8.54 3.63
C GLY A 231 13.70 7.90 2.26
N THR A 232 14.63 8.11 1.35
CA THR A 232 14.49 7.64 -0.04
C THR A 232 15.06 6.24 -0.28
N ASN A 233 15.95 5.74 0.58
CA ASN A 233 16.82 4.61 0.24
C ASN A 233 17.03 3.60 1.38
N SER A 234 16.06 3.36 2.25
CA SER A 234 16.20 2.30 3.24
C SER A 234 14.90 1.55 3.51
N LEU A 235 15.01 0.24 3.64
CA LEU A 235 14.03 -0.64 4.26
C LEU A 235 14.51 -0.92 5.68
N ASN A 236 13.63 -0.77 6.66
CA ASN A 236 13.98 -0.94 8.06
C ASN A 236 13.00 -1.89 8.73
N MET A 237 13.46 -2.54 9.78
CA MET A 237 12.65 -3.36 10.66
C MET A 237 12.90 -2.95 12.11
N LEU A 238 11.85 -2.62 12.82
CA LEU A 238 11.86 -2.46 14.28
C LEU A 238 11.36 -3.75 14.92
N ASP A 239 12.21 -4.41 15.70
CA ASP A 239 11.80 -5.50 16.58
C ASP A 239 11.15 -4.89 17.83
N LEU A 240 9.86 -5.12 18.00
CA LEU A 240 9.07 -4.53 19.09
C LEU A 240 9.37 -5.12 20.47
N LYS A 241 9.98 -6.31 20.52
CA LYS A 241 10.40 -6.95 21.77
C LYS A 241 11.71 -6.37 22.31
N SER A 242 12.69 -6.24 21.42
CA SER A 242 14.02 -5.72 21.79
C SER A 242 14.14 -4.21 21.61
N ASN A 243 13.21 -3.56 20.94
CA ASN A 243 13.24 -2.15 20.52
C ASN A 243 14.48 -1.78 19.66
N ARG A 244 14.98 -2.73 18.90
CA ARG A 244 16.12 -2.51 18.00
C ARG A 244 15.66 -2.29 16.58
N ILE A 245 16.26 -1.31 15.93
CA ILE A 245 16.07 -1.06 14.49
C ILE A 245 17.18 -1.77 13.74
N HIS A 246 16.79 -2.52 12.71
CA HIS A 246 17.67 -3.10 11.71
C HIS A 246 17.44 -2.40 10.39
N THR A 247 18.50 -1.86 9.80
CA THR A 247 18.45 -1.16 8.52
C THR A 247 19.03 -2.05 7.42
N PHE A 248 18.30 -2.18 6.34
CA PHE A 248 18.70 -2.96 5.16
C PHE A 248 18.97 -1.99 4.01
N PRO A 249 20.19 -1.99 3.45
CA PRO A 249 20.50 -1.15 2.31
C PRO A 249 19.67 -1.57 1.10
N THR A 250 19.12 -0.60 0.40
CA THR A 250 18.32 -0.82 -0.80
C THR A 250 19.15 -0.88 -2.07
N GLN A 251 20.45 -0.62 -1.97
CA GLN A 251 21.40 -0.78 -3.05
C GLN A 251 22.08 -2.15 -2.96
N PHE A 252 21.86 -3.00 -3.95
CA PHE A 252 22.47 -4.32 -4.05
C PHE A 252 22.96 -4.59 -5.48
N GLY A 253 24.26 -4.59 -5.71
CA GLY A 253 24.84 -4.68 -7.04
C GLY A 253 24.41 -3.52 -7.94
N THR A 254 23.70 -3.83 -9.03
CA THR A 254 23.09 -2.84 -9.94
C THR A 254 21.67 -2.45 -9.53
N THR A 255 21.08 -3.13 -8.56
CA THR A 255 19.72 -2.84 -8.07
C THR A 255 19.77 -1.74 -7.03
N ASN A 256 18.99 -0.69 -7.24
CA ASN A 256 18.79 0.40 -6.28
C ASN A 256 17.30 0.64 -6.12
N VAL A 257 16.74 0.25 -4.97
CA VAL A 257 15.31 0.46 -4.66
C VAL A 257 15.14 1.87 -4.11
N THR A 258 14.31 2.67 -4.76
CA THR A 258 14.15 4.08 -4.41
C THR A 258 12.73 4.38 -3.94
N ASN A 259 12.62 5.11 -2.83
CA ASN A 259 11.35 5.62 -2.30
C ASN A 259 10.29 4.52 -2.13
N ILE A 260 10.49 3.66 -1.14
CA ILE A 260 9.54 2.59 -0.81
C ILE A 260 8.23 3.21 -0.31
N ARG A 261 7.11 2.81 -0.92
CA ARG A 261 5.76 3.33 -0.63
C ARG A 261 4.81 2.28 -0.07
N SER A 262 5.09 1.00 -0.33
CA SER A 262 4.24 -0.08 0.15
C SER A 262 5.06 -1.31 0.49
N ILE A 263 4.70 -1.98 1.57
CA ILE A 263 5.34 -3.20 2.06
C ILE A 263 4.22 -4.20 2.40
N LEU A 264 4.39 -5.45 1.96
CA LEU A 264 3.43 -6.51 2.24
C LEU A 264 4.15 -7.84 2.48
N VAL A 265 3.72 -8.64 3.44
CA VAL A 265 4.22 -10.01 3.62
C VAL A 265 3.70 -10.90 2.49
N TYR A 266 4.63 -11.42 1.68
CA TYR A 266 4.34 -12.35 0.61
C TYR A 266 4.34 -13.81 1.09
N SER A 267 5.38 -14.18 1.85
CA SER A 267 5.55 -15.48 2.48
C SER A 267 6.24 -15.34 3.85
N ASP A 268 6.44 -16.45 4.55
CA ASP A 268 7.14 -16.45 5.85
C ASP A 268 8.57 -15.90 5.78
N THR A 269 9.19 -15.92 4.61
CA THR A 269 10.57 -15.46 4.41
C THR A 269 10.70 -14.26 3.49
N GLU A 270 9.60 -13.76 2.92
CA GLU A 270 9.68 -12.78 1.85
C GLU A 270 8.66 -11.65 2.02
N LEU A 271 9.08 -10.43 1.71
CA LEU A 271 8.24 -9.25 1.60
C LEU A 271 8.15 -8.80 0.15
N LEU A 272 6.96 -8.37 -0.26
CA LEU A 272 6.79 -7.54 -1.44
C LEU A 272 7.06 -6.08 -1.05
N VAL A 273 7.88 -5.41 -1.83
CA VAL A 273 8.27 -4.02 -1.63
C VAL A 273 7.98 -3.24 -2.90
N GLY A 274 7.02 -2.35 -2.82
CA GLY A 274 6.65 -1.43 -3.90
C GLY A 274 7.39 -0.11 -3.75
N ALA A 275 8.08 0.31 -4.80
CA ALA A 275 8.90 1.50 -4.84
C ALA A 275 8.59 2.38 -6.06
N ASP A 276 9.21 3.56 -6.15
CA ASP A 276 9.02 4.45 -7.30
C ASP A 276 9.63 3.87 -8.60
N ASN A 277 10.51 2.90 -8.49
CA ASN A 277 11.25 2.33 -9.62
C ASN A 277 11.06 0.83 -9.80
N GLY A 278 10.04 0.22 -9.21
CA GLY A 278 9.68 -1.17 -9.44
C GLY A 278 9.06 -1.90 -8.27
N LEU A 279 8.72 -3.17 -8.54
CA LEU A 279 8.26 -4.15 -7.58
C LEU A 279 9.41 -5.09 -7.23
N TYR A 280 9.65 -5.27 -5.94
CA TYR A 280 10.76 -6.09 -5.45
C TYR A 280 10.27 -7.14 -4.46
N LEU A 281 10.93 -8.29 -4.49
CA LEU A 281 10.84 -9.30 -3.46
C LEU A 281 12.06 -9.16 -2.55
N PHE A 282 11.85 -8.89 -1.27
CA PHE A 282 12.91 -8.83 -0.27
C PHE A 282 12.92 -10.13 0.54
N ASN A 283 14.04 -10.86 0.50
CA ASN A 283 14.22 -12.06 1.29
C ASN A 283 14.74 -11.70 2.67
N ARG A 284 13.96 -12.01 3.73
CA ARG A 284 14.26 -11.67 5.12
C ARG A 284 15.43 -12.47 5.73
N THR A 285 15.84 -13.57 5.10
CA THR A 285 16.95 -14.40 5.55
C THR A 285 18.28 -13.99 4.91
N THR A 286 18.26 -13.74 3.59
CA THR A 286 19.48 -13.37 2.86
C THR A 286 19.68 -11.85 2.78
N HIS A 287 18.66 -11.07 3.14
CA HIS A 287 18.62 -9.61 3.08
C HIS A 287 18.85 -9.06 1.65
N GLN A 288 18.39 -9.81 0.64
CA GLN A 288 18.57 -9.44 -0.76
C GLN A 288 17.25 -9.03 -1.40
N PHE A 289 17.33 -8.05 -2.31
CA PHE A 289 16.22 -7.64 -3.16
C PHE A 289 16.31 -8.34 -4.51
N LEU A 290 15.19 -8.90 -4.95
CA LEU A 290 14.99 -9.42 -6.29
C LEU A 290 13.92 -8.58 -6.99
N ARG A 291 14.25 -8.00 -8.12
CA ARG A 291 13.27 -7.26 -8.93
C ARG A 291 12.26 -8.22 -9.57
N MET A 292 10.97 -7.94 -9.46
CA MET A 292 9.89 -8.80 -9.98
C MET A 292 9.31 -8.29 -11.32
N ASP A 293 9.51 -7.03 -11.64
CA ASP A 293 9.08 -6.44 -12.89
C ASP A 293 10.21 -6.42 -13.93
N ASP A 294 9.82 -6.58 -15.20
CA ASP A 294 10.71 -6.46 -16.36
C ASP A 294 10.09 -5.48 -17.36
N PRO A 295 10.62 -4.26 -17.48
CA PRO A 295 10.07 -3.27 -18.40
C PRO A 295 10.07 -3.69 -19.88
N SER A 296 10.90 -4.67 -20.26
CA SER A 296 10.94 -5.21 -21.62
C SER A 296 9.86 -6.26 -21.90
N ASN A 297 9.22 -6.80 -20.84
CA ASN A 297 8.20 -7.83 -20.96
C ASN A 297 6.80 -7.20 -20.96
N PRO A 298 6.02 -7.30 -22.05
CA PRO A 298 4.66 -6.75 -22.12
C PRO A 298 3.67 -7.36 -21.13
N LYS A 299 3.97 -8.53 -20.55
CA LYS A 299 3.19 -9.17 -19.50
C LYS A 299 3.60 -8.75 -18.09
N SER A 300 4.64 -7.96 -17.96
CA SER A 300 5.08 -7.36 -16.70
C SER A 300 4.16 -6.22 -16.25
N LEU A 301 4.51 -5.52 -15.18
CA LEU A 301 3.75 -4.37 -14.68
C LEU A 301 3.54 -3.31 -15.77
N SER A 302 2.42 -2.63 -15.70
CA SER A 302 2.07 -1.53 -16.61
C SER A 302 2.84 -0.24 -16.33
N ASP A 303 3.34 -0.08 -15.09
CA ASP A 303 4.14 1.06 -14.63
C ASP A 303 5.05 0.62 -13.47
N GLN A 304 6.18 1.28 -13.31
CA GLN A 304 7.18 0.96 -12.28
C GLN A 304 6.94 1.68 -10.96
N SER A 305 6.24 2.81 -10.96
CA SER A 305 5.98 3.57 -9.74
C SER A 305 4.80 2.97 -8.97
N ILE A 306 5.10 2.22 -7.91
CA ILE A 306 4.11 1.50 -7.11
C ILE A 306 3.65 2.38 -5.96
N PHE A 307 2.34 2.54 -5.80
CA PHE A 307 1.74 3.30 -4.71
C PHE A 307 1.22 2.42 -3.58
N ASN A 308 0.58 1.30 -3.93
CA ASN A 308 0.00 0.40 -2.94
C ASN A 308 0.07 -1.05 -3.42
N ILE A 309 0.27 -1.98 -2.51
CA ILE A 309 0.20 -3.43 -2.72
C ILE A 309 -0.83 -3.98 -1.74
N PHE A 310 -1.80 -4.71 -2.25
CA PHE A 310 -2.86 -5.31 -1.46
C PHE A 310 -3.00 -6.80 -1.78
N LYS A 311 -3.21 -7.62 -0.76
CA LYS A 311 -3.47 -9.06 -0.90
C LYS A 311 -4.93 -9.33 -0.64
N ASP A 312 -5.65 -9.86 -1.64
CA ASP A 312 -7.05 -10.23 -1.50
C ASP A 312 -7.22 -11.50 -0.65
N ARG A 313 -8.47 -11.83 -0.30
CA ARG A 313 -8.79 -13.02 0.53
C ARG A 313 -8.49 -14.33 -0.16
N GLU A 314 -8.47 -14.35 -1.48
CA GLU A 314 -8.11 -15.49 -2.32
C GLU A 314 -6.59 -15.68 -2.41
N GLY A 315 -5.82 -14.68 -1.94
CA GLY A 315 -4.37 -14.65 -1.94
C GLY A 315 -3.76 -14.11 -3.23
N GLY A 316 -4.56 -13.49 -4.09
CA GLY A 316 -4.09 -12.69 -5.22
C GLY A 316 -3.49 -11.37 -4.76
N ILE A 317 -2.57 -10.82 -5.53
CA ILE A 317 -1.88 -9.57 -5.22
C ILE A 317 -2.30 -8.48 -6.21
N TRP A 318 -2.81 -7.39 -5.67
CA TRP A 318 -3.20 -6.19 -6.40
C TRP A 318 -2.15 -5.11 -6.23
N ILE A 319 -1.69 -4.53 -7.33
CA ILE A 319 -0.59 -3.55 -7.34
C ILE A 319 -1.09 -2.29 -8.03
N SER A 320 -1.25 -1.24 -7.24
CA SER A 320 -1.67 0.09 -7.69
C SER A 320 -0.47 0.91 -8.11
N THR A 321 -0.57 1.59 -9.25
CA THR A 321 0.54 2.32 -9.85
C THR A 321 0.20 3.78 -10.13
N ASN A 322 1.24 4.56 -10.41
CA ASN A 322 1.10 6.00 -10.68
C ASN A 322 0.36 6.29 -12.00
N LEU A 323 0.74 5.62 -13.09
CA LEU A 323 0.18 5.89 -14.43
C LEU A 323 -0.25 4.62 -15.18
N GLY A 324 -0.06 3.45 -14.59
CA GLY A 324 -0.33 2.15 -15.23
C GLY A 324 -1.65 1.50 -14.81
N GLY A 325 -2.48 2.14 -13.98
CA GLY A 325 -3.69 1.53 -13.44
C GLY A 325 -3.38 0.52 -12.35
N VAL A 326 -4.09 -0.60 -12.37
CA VAL A 326 -3.96 -1.70 -11.41
C VAL A 326 -3.45 -2.94 -12.11
N ASN A 327 -2.50 -3.63 -11.47
CA ASN A 327 -1.97 -4.90 -11.92
C ASN A 327 -2.37 -5.99 -10.93
N TYR A 328 -2.91 -7.10 -11.43
CA TYR A 328 -3.31 -8.23 -10.62
C TYR A 328 -2.41 -9.44 -10.87
N LEU A 329 -1.82 -9.97 -9.82
CA LEU A 329 -1.05 -11.21 -9.83
C LEU A 329 -1.89 -12.31 -9.16
N PRO A 330 -2.46 -13.26 -9.91
CA PRO A 330 -3.24 -14.36 -9.34
C PRO A 330 -2.39 -15.29 -8.46
N ARG A 331 -2.96 -15.79 -7.37
CA ARG A 331 -2.27 -16.74 -6.47
C ARG A 331 -1.73 -17.99 -7.16
N ASN A 332 -2.46 -18.52 -8.13
CA ASN A 332 -2.14 -19.78 -8.82
C ASN A 332 -1.89 -19.50 -10.31
N LEU A 333 -0.65 -19.20 -10.66
CA LEU A 333 -0.19 -19.33 -12.03
C LEU A 333 0.12 -20.81 -12.31
N LYS A 334 -0.91 -21.67 -12.43
CA LYS A 334 -0.74 -22.86 -13.28
C LYS A 334 -0.83 -22.33 -14.71
N PRO A 335 0.24 -22.35 -15.50
CA PRO A 335 0.13 -21.96 -16.89
C PRO A 335 -0.86 -22.92 -17.55
N PHE A 336 -1.97 -22.39 -18.04
CA PHE A 336 -2.82 -23.14 -18.96
C PHE A 336 -1.93 -23.44 -20.18
N GLN A 337 -1.49 -24.68 -20.31
CA GLN A 337 -0.89 -25.13 -21.55
C GLN A 337 -2.00 -25.22 -22.58
N SER A 338 -2.06 -24.24 -23.48
CA SER A 338 -2.96 -24.26 -24.61
C SER A 338 -2.47 -25.35 -25.57
N TYR A 339 -3.10 -26.50 -25.57
CA TYR A 339 -2.91 -27.51 -26.60
C TYR A 339 -3.68 -27.09 -27.84
N PHE A 340 -3.02 -26.47 -28.79
CA PHE A 340 -3.59 -26.35 -30.12
C PHE A 340 -3.46 -27.71 -30.83
N PRO A 341 -4.55 -28.31 -31.32
CA PRO A 341 -4.44 -29.49 -32.14
C PRO A 341 -3.61 -29.14 -33.39
N ARG A 342 -2.46 -29.77 -33.55
CA ARG A 342 -1.70 -29.68 -34.80
C ARG A 342 -2.55 -30.34 -35.86
N CYS A 343 -3.08 -29.60 -36.80
CA CYS A 343 -3.58 -30.15 -38.04
C CYS A 343 -2.38 -30.85 -38.72
N GLN A 344 -2.39 -32.17 -38.66
CA GLN A 344 -1.51 -32.93 -39.52
C GLN A 344 -2.02 -32.69 -40.97
N SER A 345 -1.24 -31.96 -41.76
CA SER A 345 -1.41 -31.93 -43.21
C SER A 345 -1.09 -33.33 -43.69
N GLY A 346 -2.13 -34.13 -43.91
CA GLY A 346 -2.04 -35.39 -44.61
C GLY A 346 -1.60 -35.11 -46.06
N SER A 347 -0.42 -35.57 -46.40
CA SER A 347 0.01 -35.71 -47.78
C SER A 347 -0.87 -36.79 -48.45
N ILE A 348 -1.54 -36.41 -49.53
CA ILE A 348 -2.00 -37.33 -50.57
C ILE A 348 -0.85 -37.48 -51.55
#